data_b186732add0e2289870da4670d5b6f36
#
_entry.id   b186732add0e2289870da4670d5b6f36
#
_cell.length_a   1.000
_cell.length_b   1.000
_cell.length_c   1.000
_cell.angle_alpha   90.00
_cell.angle_beta   90.00
_cell.angle_gamma   90.00
#
_symmetry.space_group_name_H-M   'P 1'
#
loop_
_entity.id
_entity.type
_entity.pdbx_description
1 polymer ?
#
loop_
_entity_poly.entity_id
_entity_poly.type
_entity_poly.pdbx_seq_one_letter_code
_entity_poly.pdbx_strand_id
1 'polypeptide(L)'
;DTVAAVVRHLEQLSAADLEQWIHLAKSTGWHVYLQPKGPDTVARLWPADGPERLTYRIGEFGLEYQFAVTDFTQINAAINRAMMMQAMKLLDLQGSERVLDLFCGLGNFTLAAATRSREVVGVEVSETMVHRVLQNARHNSLDNIQAVTFDLTKSIAGQSWAKEPWDTLIVDPPRSGAKEVLEE
;
A
#
# COMPACT_ATOMS: atom_id res chain seq x y z
N ASP A 1 1.59 -17.06 9.42
CA ASP A 1 1.85 -16.22 8.24
C ASP A 1 1.19 -16.89 7.03
N THR A 2 0.45 -16.13 6.22
CA THR A 2 -0.20 -16.64 5.01
C THR A 2 0.69 -16.33 3.80
N VAL A 3 1.00 -17.35 3.00
CA VAL A 3 1.67 -17.17 1.71
C VAL A 3 0.60 -17.03 0.63
N ALA A 4 0.70 -16.01 -0.21
CA ALA A 4 -0.11 -15.85 -1.40
C ALA A 4 0.75 -16.03 -2.65
N ALA A 5 0.43 -17.04 -3.46
CA ALA A 5 1.11 -17.32 -4.71
C ALA A 5 0.25 -16.88 -5.89
N VAL A 6 0.79 -16.02 -6.76
CA VAL A 6 0.14 -15.65 -8.02
C VAL A 6 0.79 -16.45 -9.15
N VAL A 7 0.04 -17.33 -9.77
CA VAL A 7 0.48 -18.17 -10.87
C VAL A 7 0.13 -17.50 -12.18
N ARG A 8 1.11 -16.89 -12.83
CA ARG A 8 0.94 -16.35 -14.18
C ARG A 8 1.03 -17.50 -15.20
N HIS A 9 0.03 -17.60 -16.05
CA HIS A 9 -0.01 -18.58 -17.11
C HIS A 9 -0.41 -17.95 -18.44
N LEU A 10 0.18 -18.40 -19.55
CA LEU A 10 -0.07 -17.86 -20.88
C LEU A 10 -1.07 -18.68 -21.66
N GLU A 11 -1.20 -19.97 -21.29
CA GLU A 11 -2.15 -20.90 -21.87
C GLU A 11 -3.24 -21.25 -20.87
N GLN A 12 -4.38 -21.70 -21.37
CA GLN A 12 -5.47 -22.13 -20.51
C GLN A 12 -5.05 -23.38 -19.73
N LEU A 13 -5.16 -23.31 -18.41
CA LEU A 13 -4.90 -24.47 -17.55
C LEU A 13 -6.02 -25.51 -17.72
N SER A 14 -5.62 -26.79 -17.77
CA SER A 14 -6.57 -27.89 -17.76
C SER A 14 -7.22 -28.11 -16.39
N ALA A 15 -8.30 -28.87 -16.33
CA ALA A 15 -8.90 -29.25 -15.05
C ALA A 15 -7.90 -29.97 -14.13
N ALA A 16 -7.06 -30.83 -14.70
CA ALA A 16 -6.02 -31.55 -13.96
C ALA A 16 -4.96 -30.58 -13.37
N ASP A 17 -4.54 -29.54 -14.11
CA ASP A 17 -3.60 -28.54 -13.61
C ASP A 17 -4.22 -27.76 -12.44
N LEU A 18 -5.49 -27.36 -12.55
CA LEU A 18 -6.20 -26.66 -11.48
C LEU A 18 -6.31 -27.52 -10.22
N GLU A 19 -6.60 -28.80 -10.36
CA GLU A 19 -6.65 -29.75 -9.24
C GLU A 19 -5.29 -29.88 -8.55
N GLN A 20 -4.19 -29.93 -9.30
CA GLN A 20 -2.84 -29.96 -8.73
C GLN A 20 -2.51 -28.68 -7.94
N TRP A 21 -2.86 -27.51 -8.47
CA TRP A 21 -2.68 -26.24 -7.76
C TRP A 21 -3.51 -26.17 -6.48
N ILE A 22 -4.77 -26.67 -6.52
CA ILE A 22 -5.62 -26.77 -5.32
C ILE A 22 -5.04 -27.74 -4.31
N HIS A 23 -4.51 -28.89 -4.77
CA HIS A 23 -3.87 -29.87 -3.90
C HIS A 23 -2.64 -29.27 -3.20
N LEU A 24 -1.76 -28.59 -3.95
CA LEU A 24 -0.61 -27.88 -3.40
C LEU A 24 -1.06 -26.82 -2.36
N ALA A 25 -2.06 -26.01 -2.71
CA ALA A 25 -2.59 -24.99 -1.82
C ALA A 25 -3.10 -25.58 -0.50
N LYS A 26 -3.85 -26.68 -0.57
CA LYS A 26 -4.36 -27.40 0.62
C LYS A 26 -3.23 -27.99 1.48
N SER A 27 -2.21 -28.57 0.86
CA SER A 27 -1.10 -29.21 1.59
C SER A 27 -0.16 -28.21 2.24
N THR A 28 -0.04 -27.00 1.68
CA THR A 28 0.86 -25.94 2.16
C THR A 28 0.17 -24.87 3.00
N GLY A 29 -1.17 -24.76 2.95
CA GLY A 29 -1.93 -23.66 3.54
C GLY A 29 -1.82 -22.34 2.73
N TRP A 30 -1.37 -22.40 1.48
CA TRP A 30 -1.18 -21.21 0.66
C TRP A 30 -2.50 -20.73 0.04
N HIS A 31 -2.60 -19.42 -0.14
CA HIS A 31 -3.60 -18.83 -1.03
C HIS A 31 -3.03 -18.81 -2.45
N VAL A 32 -3.74 -19.41 -3.39
CA VAL A 32 -3.32 -19.48 -4.80
C VAL A 32 -4.25 -18.63 -5.65
N TYR A 33 -3.65 -17.80 -6.48
CA TYR A 33 -4.33 -16.94 -7.46
C TYR A 33 -3.81 -17.27 -8.85
N LEU A 34 -4.67 -17.14 -9.84
CA LEU A 34 -4.32 -17.32 -11.26
C LEU A 34 -4.31 -15.97 -11.96
N GLN A 35 -3.34 -15.77 -12.84
CA GLN A 35 -3.19 -14.58 -13.66
C GLN A 35 -3.02 -14.95 -15.13
N PRO A 36 -4.12 -15.07 -15.89
CA PRO A 36 -4.04 -15.45 -17.32
C PRO A 36 -3.50 -14.34 -18.22
N LYS A 37 -3.61 -13.07 -17.82
CA LYS A 37 -3.18 -11.90 -18.63
C LYS A 37 -2.54 -10.81 -17.75
N GLY A 38 -3.12 -9.63 -17.74
CA GLY A 38 -2.68 -8.49 -16.93
C GLY A 38 -3.07 -8.61 -15.45
N PRO A 39 -2.58 -7.69 -14.60
CA PRO A 39 -2.90 -7.70 -13.16
C PRO A 39 -4.40 -7.64 -12.84
N ASP A 40 -5.19 -7.04 -13.71
CA ASP A 40 -6.65 -6.94 -13.67
C ASP A 40 -7.38 -8.28 -13.83
N THR A 41 -6.67 -9.30 -14.32
CA THR A 41 -7.22 -10.65 -14.52
C THR A 41 -6.92 -11.61 -13.37
N VAL A 42 -6.27 -11.14 -12.31
CA VAL A 42 -5.93 -11.98 -11.16
C VAL A 42 -7.20 -12.41 -10.43
N ALA A 43 -7.38 -13.72 -10.33
CA ALA A 43 -8.51 -14.33 -9.64
C ALA A 43 -8.03 -15.38 -8.65
N ARG A 44 -8.69 -15.47 -7.50
CA ARG A 44 -8.38 -16.49 -6.51
C ARG A 44 -8.85 -17.86 -6.98
N LEU A 45 -7.94 -18.83 -6.90
CA LEU A 45 -8.25 -20.26 -7.11
C LEU A 45 -8.53 -20.94 -5.76
N TRP A 46 -7.75 -20.64 -4.73
CA TRP A 46 -7.87 -21.28 -3.41
C TRP A 46 -7.36 -20.38 -2.27
N PRO A 47 -8.01 -20.40 -1.07
CA PRO A 47 -9.31 -21.00 -0.77
C PRO A 47 -10.45 -20.21 -1.45
N ALA A 48 -11.56 -20.87 -1.80
CA ALA A 48 -12.65 -20.21 -2.49
C ALA A 48 -13.34 -19.13 -1.65
N ASP A 49 -13.41 -19.34 -0.34
CA ASP A 49 -14.05 -18.50 0.68
C ASP A 49 -13.03 -17.68 1.52
N GLY A 50 -11.79 -17.59 1.05
CA GLY A 50 -10.74 -16.84 1.75
C GLY A 50 -11.01 -15.33 1.82
N PRO A 51 -10.29 -14.59 2.69
CA PRO A 51 -10.48 -13.15 2.84
C PRO A 51 -10.19 -12.43 1.53
N GLU A 52 -10.96 -11.40 1.24
CA GLU A 52 -10.77 -10.59 0.02
C GLU A 52 -9.40 -9.90 0.00
N ARG A 53 -8.89 -9.55 1.18
CA ARG A 53 -7.62 -8.84 1.36
C ARG A 53 -6.64 -9.68 2.16
N LEU A 54 -5.36 -9.52 1.84
CA LEU A 54 -4.26 -9.94 2.69
C LEU A 54 -3.94 -8.83 3.69
N THR A 55 -3.27 -9.19 4.79
CA THR A 55 -2.92 -8.22 5.82
C THR A 55 -1.47 -8.36 6.26
N TYR A 56 -0.87 -7.24 6.67
CA TYR A 56 0.33 -7.24 7.49
C TYR A 56 0.19 -6.24 8.63
N ARG A 57 0.95 -6.44 9.70
CA ARG A 57 0.87 -5.60 10.91
C ARG A 57 2.21 -4.95 11.22
N ILE A 58 2.14 -3.70 11.66
CA ILE A 58 3.25 -2.98 12.28
C ILE A 58 2.83 -2.69 13.72
N GLY A 59 3.22 -3.60 14.63
CA GLY A 59 2.75 -3.58 16.01
C GLY A 59 3.15 -2.34 16.81
N GLU A 60 4.28 -1.71 16.47
CA GLU A 60 4.78 -0.49 17.11
C GLU A 60 3.86 0.71 16.96
N PHE A 61 3.04 0.70 15.92
CA PHE A 61 2.03 1.75 15.66
C PHE A 61 0.61 1.26 15.91
N GLY A 62 0.43 -0.04 16.26
CA GLY A 62 -0.88 -0.66 16.39
C GLY A 62 -1.64 -0.78 15.08
N LEU A 63 -0.95 -0.76 13.94
CA LEU A 63 -1.56 -0.70 12.61
C LEU A 63 -1.64 -2.06 11.94
N GLU A 64 -2.77 -2.32 11.27
CA GLU A 64 -2.96 -3.42 10.33
C GLU A 64 -3.27 -2.86 8.95
N TYR A 65 -2.47 -3.25 7.99
CA TYR A 65 -2.60 -2.85 6.59
C TYR A 65 -3.29 -3.95 5.79
N GLN A 66 -4.33 -3.59 5.06
CA GLN A 66 -5.02 -4.48 4.12
C GLN A 66 -4.55 -4.18 2.69
N PHE A 67 -4.32 -5.21 1.90
CA PHE A 67 -3.87 -5.07 0.52
C PHE A 67 -4.39 -6.19 -0.38
N ALA A 68 -4.53 -5.93 -1.66
CA ALA A 68 -4.80 -6.96 -2.66
C ALA A 68 -3.48 -7.66 -3.05
N VAL A 69 -3.56 -8.87 -3.52
CA VAL A 69 -2.38 -9.64 -3.96
C VAL A 69 -1.62 -8.98 -5.11
N THR A 70 -2.26 -8.04 -5.81
CA THR A 70 -1.68 -7.22 -6.88
C THR A 70 -1.14 -5.88 -6.42
N ASP A 71 -1.41 -5.47 -5.17
CA ASP A 71 -0.93 -4.19 -4.65
C ASP A 71 0.57 -4.30 -4.35
N PHE A 72 1.31 -3.21 -4.61
CA PHE A 72 2.71 -3.15 -4.21
C PHE A 72 2.82 -3.08 -2.69
N THR A 73 3.62 -3.96 -2.12
CA THR A 73 4.01 -3.93 -0.71
C THR A 73 5.52 -4.16 -0.58
N GLN A 74 6.12 -3.68 0.50
CA GLN A 74 7.53 -3.98 0.80
C GLN A 74 7.68 -5.47 1.11
N ILE A 75 8.40 -6.18 0.25
CA ILE A 75 8.51 -7.66 0.30
C ILE A 75 9.15 -8.14 1.61
N ASN A 76 10.16 -7.41 2.09
CA ASN A 76 10.84 -7.76 3.34
C ASN A 76 10.16 -7.07 4.53
N ALA A 77 9.30 -7.79 5.21
CA ALA A 77 8.54 -7.27 6.35
C ALA A 77 9.43 -6.72 7.48
N ALA A 78 10.58 -7.37 7.76
CA ALA A 78 11.51 -6.92 8.80
C ALA A 78 12.19 -5.59 8.41
N ILE A 79 12.60 -5.45 7.16
CA ILE A 79 13.18 -4.21 6.64
C ILE A 79 12.13 -3.11 6.57
N ASN A 80 10.91 -3.41 6.10
CA ASN A 80 9.80 -2.45 6.09
C ASN A 80 9.54 -1.89 7.50
N ARG A 81 9.41 -2.77 8.48
CA ARG A 81 9.24 -2.39 9.89
C ARG A 81 10.38 -1.51 10.40
N ALA A 82 11.64 -1.89 10.15
CA ALA A 82 12.81 -1.11 10.56
C ALA A 82 12.85 0.27 9.89
N MET A 83 12.54 0.34 8.60
CA MET A 83 12.46 1.57 7.83
C MET A 83 11.39 2.51 8.38
N MET A 84 10.18 2.01 8.63
CA MET A 84 9.09 2.79 9.22
C MET A 84 9.44 3.32 10.60
N MET A 85 10.01 2.47 11.47
CA MET A 85 10.47 2.88 12.80
C MET A 85 11.51 3.99 12.72
N GLN A 86 12.49 3.85 11.81
CA GLN A 86 13.53 4.86 11.62
C GLN A 86 12.95 6.17 11.07
N ALA A 87 12.06 6.10 10.08
CA ALA A 87 11.40 7.27 9.51
C ALA A 87 10.61 8.02 10.59
N MET A 88 9.74 7.34 11.34
CA MET A 88 8.94 7.99 12.39
C MET A 88 9.82 8.58 13.51
N LYS A 89 10.97 7.96 13.81
CA LYS A 89 11.94 8.53 14.76
C LYS A 89 12.60 9.81 14.21
N LEU A 90 12.94 9.86 12.92
CA LEU A 90 13.54 11.03 12.30
C LEU A 90 12.56 12.18 12.14
N LEU A 91 11.29 11.88 11.87
CA LEU A 91 10.23 12.88 11.74
C LEU A 91 9.88 13.54 13.08
N ASP A 92 10.09 12.84 14.20
CA ASP A 92 9.89 13.31 15.58
C ASP A 92 8.55 14.05 15.81
N LEU A 93 7.46 13.47 15.26
CA LEU A 93 6.12 14.06 15.29
C LEU A 93 5.57 14.13 16.73
N GLN A 94 5.05 15.29 17.12
CA GLN A 94 4.55 15.61 18.47
C GLN A 94 3.02 15.73 18.56
N GLY A 95 2.30 15.46 17.46
CA GLY A 95 0.83 15.46 17.40
C GLY A 95 0.20 16.76 16.85
N SER A 96 0.98 17.79 16.60
CA SER A 96 0.51 19.08 16.06
C SER A 96 0.77 19.28 14.57
N GLU A 97 1.63 18.46 14.01
CA GLU A 97 2.16 18.62 12.66
C GLU A 97 1.14 18.29 11.59
N ARG A 98 1.23 19.00 10.48
CA ARG A 98 0.64 18.66 9.19
C ARG A 98 1.69 17.99 8.34
N VAL A 99 1.40 16.77 7.88
CA VAL A 99 2.33 15.94 7.11
C VAL A 99 1.83 15.75 5.68
N LEU A 100 2.70 15.98 4.70
CA LEU A 100 2.44 15.64 3.31
C LEU A 100 3.28 14.43 2.92
N ASP A 101 2.62 13.36 2.44
CA ASP A 101 3.26 12.11 2.02
C ASP A 101 3.10 11.94 0.51
N LEU A 102 4.18 12.19 -0.24
CA LEU A 102 4.22 12.10 -1.70
C LEU A 102 4.64 10.69 -2.13
N PHE A 103 3.94 10.15 -3.13
CA PHE A 103 4.07 8.76 -3.60
C PHE A 103 3.63 7.76 -2.53
N CYS A 104 2.54 8.05 -1.83
CA CYS A 104 2.16 7.35 -0.60
C CYS A 104 1.75 5.87 -0.78
N GLY A 105 1.52 5.40 -2.01
CA GLY A 105 1.11 4.03 -2.30
C GLY A 105 -0.16 3.63 -1.54
N LEU A 106 -0.13 2.51 -0.84
CA LEU A 106 -1.24 2.05 0.01
C LEU A 106 -1.26 2.69 1.41
N GLY A 107 -0.40 3.67 1.65
CA GLY A 107 -0.34 4.43 2.91
C GLY A 107 0.65 3.90 3.94
N ASN A 108 1.74 3.24 3.52
CA ASN A 108 2.70 2.65 4.44
C ASN A 108 3.23 3.67 5.48
N PHE A 109 3.68 4.84 5.02
CA PHE A 109 4.10 5.93 5.91
C PHE A 109 2.93 6.81 6.35
N THR A 110 1.97 7.06 5.48
CA THR A 110 0.79 7.90 5.74
C THR A 110 0.08 7.50 7.04
N LEU A 111 -0.25 6.20 7.19
CA LEU A 111 -0.95 5.73 8.38
C LEU A 111 -0.08 5.82 9.64
N ALA A 112 1.21 5.50 9.54
CA ALA A 112 2.12 5.60 10.67
C ALA A 112 2.29 7.05 11.15
N ALA A 113 2.45 7.99 10.21
CA ALA A 113 2.51 9.41 10.51
C ALA A 113 1.20 9.91 11.16
N ALA A 114 0.05 9.44 10.69
CA ALA A 114 -1.25 9.83 11.23
C ALA A 114 -1.48 9.43 12.69
N THR A 115 -0.78 8.39 13.19
CA THR A 115 -0.84 8.04 14.62
C THR A 115 -0.20 9.09 15.54
N ARG A 116 0.57 10.05 14.98
CA ARG A 116 1.39 11.01 15.74
C ARG A 116 1.37 12.42 15.18
N SER A 117 0.42 12.75 14.31
CA SER A 117 0.28 14.09 13.71
C SER A 117 -1.16 14.56 13.76
N ARG A 118 -1.36 15.86 13.54
CA ARG A 118 -2.70 16.46 13.47
C ARG A 118 -3.43 16.07 12.20
N GLU A 119 -2.73 16.06 11.08
CA GLU A 119 -3.28 15.81 9.75
C GLU A 119 -2.22 15.19 8.85
N VAL A 120 -2.62 14.26 8.01
CA VAL A 120 -1.78 13.73 6.92
C VAL A 120 -2.52 13.78 5.60
N VAL A 121 -1.85 14.28 4.57
CA VAL A 121 -2.32 14.19 3.19
C VAL A 121 -1.38 13.29 2.41
N GLY A 122 -1.91 12.17 1.90
CA GLY A 122 -1.21 11.27 0.97
C GLY A 122 -1.51 11.62 -0.47
N VAL A 123 -0.50 11.68 -1.32
CA VAL A 123 -0.65 11.93 -2.77
C VAL A 123 -0.10 10.75 -3.55
N GLU A 124 -0.91 10.21 -4.45
CA GLU A 124 -0.58 9.00 -5.21
C GLU A 124 -1.24 9.06 -6.59
N VAL A 125 -0.57 8.55 -7.62
CA VAL A 125 -1.09 8.54 -9.00
C VAL A 125 -2.19 7.51 -9.21
N SER A 126 -2.17 6.42 -8.48
CA SER A 126 -3.12 5.32 -8.60
C SER A 126 -4.37 5.57 -7.75
N GLU A 127 -5.51 5.78 -8.39
CA GLU A 127 -6.81 5.90 -7.71
C GLU A 127 -7.11 4.68 -6.82
N THR A 128 -6.73 3.49 -7.28
CA THR A 128 -6.88 2.25 -6.49
C THR A 128 -6.07 2.32 -5.19
N MET A 129 -4.85 2.85 -5.22
CA MET A 129 -4.03 3.01 -4.02
C MET A 129 -4.56 4.10 -3.11
N VAL A 130 -5.04 5.23 -3.65
CA VAL A 130 -5.74 6.27 -2.88
C VAL A 130 -6.93 5.68 -2.12
N HIS A 131 -7.78 4.91 -2.79
CA HIS A 131 -8.87 4.20 -2.12
C HIS A 131 -8.35 3.22 -1.05
N ARG A 132 -7.20 2.57 -1.28
CA ARG A 132 -6.59 1.66 -0.31
C ARG A 132 -6.13 2.39 0.95
N VAL A 133 -5.50 3.56 0.80
CA VAL A 133 -5.14 4.44 1.94
C VAL A 133 -6.36 4.73 2.79
N LEU A 134 -7.46 5.19 2.17
CA LEU A 134 -8.69 5.53 2.88
C LEU A 134 -9.38 4.32 3.53
N GLN A 135 -9.33 3.15 2.89
CA GLN A 135 -9.82 1.90 3.48
C GLN A 135 -8.98 1.51 4.71
N ASN A 136 -7.65 1.57 4.59
CA ASN A 136 -6.73 1.27 5.68
C ASN A 136 -6.87 2.28 6.83
N ALA A 137 -7.06 3.57 6.53
CA ALA A 137 -7.34 4.59 7.53
C ALA A 137 -8.58 4.25 8.37
N ARG A 138 -9.70 3.95 7.70
CA ARG A 138 -10.95 3.54 8.37
C ARG A 138 -10.79 2.26 9.18
N HIS A 139 -10.09 1.25 8.63
CA HIS A 139 -9.83 -0.02 9.31
C HIS A 139 -9.07 0.18 10.63
N ASN A 140 -8.14 1.14 10.67
CA ASN A 140 -7.35 1.50 11.85
C ASN A 140 -7.96 2.64 12.69
N SER A 141 -9.20 3.08 12.39
CA SER A 141 -9.87 4.17 13.10
C SER A 141 -9.10 5.49 13.09
N LEU A 142 -8.40 5.78 11.98
CA LEU A 142 -7.71 7.04 11.73
C LEU A 142 -8.63 7.97 10.92
N ASP A 143 -8.96 9.13 11.47
CA ASP A 143 -9.88 10.11 10.87
C ASP A 143 -9.18 11.39 10.38
N ASN A 144 -7.85 11.48 10.59
CA ASN A 144 -7.00 12.61 10.26
C ASN A 144 -6.21 12.42 8.94
N ILE A 145 -6.64 11.50 8.06
CA ILE A 145 -6.00 11.23 6.77
C ILE A 145 -6.89 11.71 5.62
N GLN A 146 -6.30 12.45 4.71
CA GLN A 146 -6.82 12.68 3.37
C GLN A 146 -5.90 11.99 2.35
N ALA A 147 -6.46 11.55 1.23
CA ALA A 147 -5.68 11.00 0.14
C ALA A 147 -6.17 11.55 -1.21
N VAL A 148 -5.24 11.93 -2.07
CA VAL A 148 -5.48 12.62 -3.33
C VAL A 148 -4.86 11.86 -4.48
N THR A 149 -5.63 11.63 -5.54
CA THR A 149 -5.11 11.08 -6.80
C THR A 149 -4.46 12.20 -7.59
N PHE A 150 -3.15 12.15 -7.77
CA PHE A 150 -2.41 13.10 -8.58
C PHE A 150 -1.12 12.50 -9.14
N ASP A 151 -0.81 12.85 -10.39
CA ASP A 151 0.42 12.46 -11.07
C ASP A 151 1.53 13.48 -10.75
N LEU A 152 2.43 13.11 -9.83
CA LEU A 152 3.52 13.96 -9.34
C LEU A 152 4.64 14.21 -10.36
N THR A 153 4.52 13.71 -11.59
CA THR A 153 5.35 14.14 -12.73
C THR A 153 4.82 15.41 -13.41
N LYS A 154 3.65 15.89 -12.96
CA LYS A 154 3.00 17.12 -13.46
C LYS A 154 3.17 18.25 -12.46
N SER A 155 3.07 19.49 -12.96
CA SER A 155 3.11 20.68 -12.10
C SER A 155 2.04 20.65 -11.01
N ILE A 156 2.47 20.88 -9.77
CA ILE A 156 1.61 20.92 -8.57
C ILE A 156 1.04 22.30 -8.28
N ALA A 157 1.47 23.35 -8.99
CA ALA A 157 1.12 24.77 -8.72
C ALA A 157 -0.40 25.04 -8.66
N GLY A 158 -1.22 24.22 -9.33
CA GLY A 158 -2.68 24.32 -9.33
C GLY A 158 -3.37 23.61 -8.16
N GLN A 159 -2.66 22.77 -7.42
CA GLN A 159 -3.24 21.88 -6.43
C GLN A 159 -3.46 22.58 -5.10
N SER A 160 -4.63 22.39 -4.47
CA SER A 160 -4.95 23.00 -3.18
C SER A 160 -3.99 22.52 -2.08
N TRP A 161 -3.72 21.23 -2.02
CA TRP A 161 -2.81 20.65 -1.04
C TRP A 161 -1.36 21.16 -1.16
N ALA A 162 -0.90 21.56 -2.38
CA ALA A 162 0.44 22.11 -2.57
C ALA A 162 0.58 23.57 -2.10
N LYS A 163 -0.53 24.28 -1.93
CA LYS A 163 -0.55 25.69 -1.47
C LYS A 163 -0.59 25.84 0.05
N GLU A 164 -0.90 24.77 0.75
CA GLU A 164 -0.98 24.75 2.20
C GLU A 164 0.43 24.63 2.82
N PRO A 165 0.68 25.27 3.96
CA PRO A 165 1.93 25.08 4.68
C PRO A 165 1.95 23.68 5.32
N TRP A 166 3.05 22.97 5.11
CA TRP A 166 3.32 21.65 5.69
C TRP A 166 4.48 21.76 6.68
N ASP A 167 4.35 21.09 7.83
CA ASP A 167 5.42 21.05 8.83
C ASP A 167 6.44 19.95 8.46
N THR A 168 5.97 18.92 7.78
CA THR A 168 6.78 17.75 7.46
C THR A 168 6.41 17.18 6.08
N LEU A 169 7.43 16.80 5.32
CA LEU A 169 7.30 16.16 4.01
C LEU A 169 7.93 14.76 4.05
N ILE A 170 7.17 13.76 3.60
CA ILE A 170 7.66 12.41 3.31
C ILE A 170 7.69 12.24 1.80
N VAL A 171 8.80 11.72 1.27
CA VAL A 171 8.97 11.49 -0.17
C VAL A 171 9.61 10.12 -0.38
N ASP A 172 8.82 9.14 -0.84
CA ASP A 172 9.29 7.78 -1.18
C ASP A 172 9.00 7.49 -2.67
N PRO A 173 9.77 8.08 -3.59
CA PRO A 173 9.48 8.06 -5.01
C PRO A 173 9.83 6.72 -5.65
N PRO A 174 9.28 6.42 -6.85
CA PRO A 174 9.72 5.32 -7.67
C PRO A 174 11.18 5.51 -8.13
N ARG A 175 11.75 4.48 -8.78
CA ARG A 175 13.14 4.52 -9.27
C ARG A 175 13.45 5.65 -10.26
N SER A 176 12.44 6.24 -10.90
CA SER A 176 12.56 7.43 -11.75
C SER A 176 12.89 8.71 -10.98
N GLY A 177 12.66 8.70 -9.67
CA GLY A 177 12.91 9.85 -8.79
C GLY A 177 11.69 10.76 -8.64
N ALA A 178 11.94 11.94 -8.05
CA ALA A 178 10.90 12.94 -7.71
C ALA A 178 11.34 14.36 -8.13
N LYS A 179 12.19 14.48 -9.15
CA LYS A 179 12.81 15.76 -9.54
C LYS A 179 11.75 16.84 -9.79
N GLU A 180 10.73 16.51 -10.55
CA GLU A 180 9.72 17.47 -11.01
C GLU A 180 8.97 18.10 -9.82
N VAL A 181 8.58 17.31 -8.84
CA VAL A 181 7.81 17.80 -7.67
C VAL A 181 8.69 18.49 -6.64
N LEU A 182 9.99 18.19 -6.58
CA LEU A 182 10.93 18.81 -5.62
C LEU A 182 11.51 20.14 -6.10
N GLU A 183 11.32 20.49 -7.38
CA GLU A 183 11.76 21.78 -7.95
C GLU A 183 10.64 22.85 -7.87
N GLU A 184 9.42 22.51 -7.46
CA GLU A 184 8.28 23.43 -7.29
C GLU A 184 8.01 23.74 -5.81
#